data_8fb7791b200d4267378c03b8b9f5e4cd
#
_entry.id   8fb7791b200d4267378c03b8b9f5e4cd
#
_cell.length_a   1.000
_cell.length_b   1.000
_cell.length_c   1.000
_cell.angle_alpha   90.00
_cell.angle_beta   90.00
_cell.angle_gamma   90.00
#
_symmetry.space_group_name_H-M   'P 1'
#
loop_
_entity.id
_entity.type
_entity.pdbx_description
1 polymer ?
#
loop_
_entity_poly.entity_id
_entity_poly.type
_entity_poly.pdbx_seq_one_letter_code
_entity_poly.pdbx_strand_id
1 'polypeptide(L)'
;VTLSSLLKGGIRQVRLEDGTLVTLDAGTRLAVRFASGQRRIQLQAGRARFEVMHDAARPFVVAAGDREVVATGTTFDVCLVDGRIEIALLKGKVDIRGMRAESAPAPVLVHLAAGQSLALEPGASRAVPRPSKPGELGWAAGMIGFDGAPLREVIATANRYSARHIALADPALGALKVTGGLKVGDPDALADALAGAFGL
;
A
#
# COMPACT_ATOMS: atom_id res chain seq x y z
N VAL A 1 5.16 13.97 -14.32
CA VAL A 1 6.15 12.88 -14.31
C VAL A 1 5.46 11.59 -13.91
N THR A 2 5.75 10.49 -14.60
CA THR A 2 5.27 9.15 -14.22
C THR A 2 6.38 8.42 -13.48
N LEU A 3 6.06 7.91 -12.31
CA LEU A 3 6.95 7.06 -11.53
C LEU A 3 6.41 5.63 -11.55
N SER A 4 7.27 4.68 -11.82
CA SER A 4 6.91 3.27 -11.78
C SER A 4 8.00 2.45 -11.10
N SER A 5 7.59 1.47 -10.31
CA SER A 5 8.45 0.39 -9.84
C SER A 5 8.25 -0.80 -10.79
N LEU A 6 8.88 -0.72 -11.97
CA LEU A 6 8.78 -1.77 -12.99
C LEU A 6 9.74 -2.94 -12.73
N LEU A 7 10.63 -2.83 -11.74
CA LEU A 7 11.54 -3.91 -11.40
C LEU A 7 10.77 -4.97 -10.61
N LYS A 8 10.72 -6.20 -11.10
CA LYS A 8 10.46 -7.38 -10.28
C LYS A 8 11.46 -7.32 -9.13
N GLY A 9 10.96 -7.19 -7.89
CA GLY A 9 11.76 -7.45 -6.72
C GLY A 9 12.18 -6.29 -5.83
N GLY A 10 11.61 -5.08 -5.89
CA GLY A 10 12.11 -4.04 -4.99
C GLY A 10 11.12 -2.99 -4.51
N ILE A 11 11.20 -2.69 -3.22
CA ILE A 11 10.67 -1.46 -2.64
C ILE A 11 11.61 -0.32 -3.05
N ARG A 12 11.05 0.77 -3.56
CA ARG A 12 11.82 1.92 -4.04
C ARG A 12 11.35 3.20 -3.37
N GLN A 13 12.31 4.02 -2.94
CA GLN A 13 12.02 5.35 -2.43
C GLN A 13 12.35 6.42 -3.48
N VAL A 14 11.48 7.41 -3.59
CA VAL A 14 11.64 8.58 -4.46
C VAL A 14 11.26 9.83 -3.69
N ARG A 15 12.11 10.86 -3.74
CA ARG A 15 11.79 12.19 -3.21
C ARG A 15 11.20 13.04 -4.32
N LEU A 16 10.03 13.61 -4.07
CA LEU A 16 9.36 14.53 -4.99
C LEU A 16 9.93 15.95 -4.87
N GLU A 17 9.60 16.82 -5.82
CA GLU A 17 10.07 18.21 -5.86
C GLU A 17 9.61 19.07 -4.67
N ASP A 18 8.48 18.71 -4.03
CA ASP A 18 7.97 19.35 -2.81
C ASP A 18 8.63 18.84 -1.52
N GLY A 19 9.60 17.91 -1.62
CA GLY A 19 10.26 17.25 -0.51
C GLY A 19 9.53 16.02 0.04
N THR A 20 8.32 15.72 -0.40
CA THR A 20 7.57 14.51 -0.02
C THR A 20 8.37 13.26 -0.38
N LEU A 21 8.49 12.31 0.55
CA LEU A 21 9.09 11.00 0.28
C LEU A 21 8.00 10.01 -0.07
N VAL A 22 8.19 9.33 -1.21
CA VAL A 22 7.27 8.28 -1.68
C VAL A 22 8.01 6.96 -1.71
N THR A 23 7.50 5.97 -0.96
CA THR A 23 7.97 4.58 -1.02
C THR A 23 7.01 3.80 -1.90
N LEU A 24 7.53 3.22 -2.97
CA LEU A 24 6.77 2.42 -3.94
C LEU A 24 6.98 0.94 -3.66
N ASP A 25 5.91 0.20 -3.59
CA ASP A 25 5.92 -1.27 -3.55
C ASP A 25 6.19 -1.87 -4.94
N ALA A 26 6.52 -3.14 -5.00
CA ALA A 26 6.72 -3.88 -6.25
C ALA A 26 5.48 -3.77 -7.16
N GLY A 27 5.68 -3.46 -8.44
CA GLY A 27 4.62 -3.31 -9.43
C GLY A 27 3.79 -2.03 -9.32
N THR A 28 4.16 -1.09 -8.46
CA THR A 28 3.43 0.19 -8.30
C THR A 28 3.65 1.11 -9.48
N ARG A 29 2.57 1.75 -9.94
CA ARG A 29 2.58 2.81 -10.95
C ARG A 29 1.79 4.00 -10.46
N LEU A 30 2.41 5.18 -10.52
CA LEU A 30 1.75 6.45 -10.23
C LEU A 30 2.24 7.57 -11.14
N ALA A 31 1.40 8.58 -11.32
CA ALA A 31 1.72 9.82 -12.02
C ALA A 31 1.67 11.00 -11.05
N VAL A 32 2.68 11.88 -11.14
CA VAL A 32 2.79 13.11 -10.33
C VAL A 32 2.36 14.29 -11.19
N ARG A 33 1.43 15.09 -10.69
CA ARG A 33 0.92 16.30 -11.33
C ARG A 33 0.79 17.41 -10.28
N PHE A 34 1.82 18.23 -10.15
CA PHE A 34 1.81 19.38 -9.26
C PHE A 34 1.40 20.64 -10.03
N ALA A 35 0.56 21.45 -9.41
CA ALA A 35 0.08 22.72 -9.92
C ALA A 35 0.11 23.77 -8.80
N SER A 36 -0.15 25.03 -9.13
CA SER A 36 -0.08 26.16 -8.18
C SER A 36 -1.00 26.00 -6.96
N GLY A 37 -2.14 25.33 -7.11
CA GLY A 37 -3.14 25.17 -6.05
C GLY A 37 -3.18 23.82 -5.35
N GLN A 38 -2.51 22.80 -5.89
CA GLN A 38 -2.50 21.44 -5.29
C GLN A 38 -1.36 20.57 -5.78
N ARG A 39 -1.00 19.58 -4.97
CA ARG A 39 -0.02 18.54 -5.26
C ARG A 39 -0.76 17.24 -5.51
N ARG A 40 -0.96 16.89 -6.79
CA ARG A 40 -1.80 15.74 -7.16
C ARG A 40 -0.96 14.54 -7.59
N ILE A 41 -1.30 13.38 -7.03
CA ILE A 41 -0.78 12.07 -7.42
C ILE A 41 -1.95 11.25 -7.96
N GLN A 42 -1.73 10.56 -9.07
CA GLN A 42 -2.63 9.53 -9.58
C GLN A 42 -2.00 8.17 -9.35
N LEU A 43 -2.48 7.40 -8.37
CA LEU A 43 -2.11 6.00 -8.19
C LEU A 43 -2.90 5.17 -9.20
N GLN A 44 -2.18 4.53 -10.12
CA GLN A 44 -2.77 3.73 -11.19
C GLN A 44 -2.88 2.25 -10.82
N ALA A 45 -1.91 1.74 -10.06
CA ALA A 45 -1.90 0.38 -9.53
C ALA A 45 -0.83 0.21 -8.46
N GLY A 46 -1.00 -0.77 -7.60
CA GLY A 46 -0.04 -1.16 -6.58
C GLY A 46 -0.21 -0.42 -5.27
N ARG A 47 0.86 -0.30 -4.49
CA ARG A 47 0.85 0.29 -3.15
C ARG A 47 1.97 1.31 -3.01
N ALA A 48 1.65 2.45 -2.42
CA ALA A 48 2.63 3.49 -2.11
C ALA A 48 2.42 4.05 -0.71
N ARG A 49 3.53 4.36 -0.02
CA ARG A 49 3.57 5.17 1.20
C ARG A 49 3.95 6.57 0.83
N PHE A 50 3.25 7.53 1.40
CA PHE A 50 3.50 8.95 1.24
C PHE A 50 3.86 9.55 2.60
N GLU A 51 5.08 10.07 2.74
CA GLU A 51 5.52 10.89 3.87
C GLU A 51 5.45 12.35 3.39
N VAL A 52 4.27 12.93 3.55
CA VAL A 52 3.93 14.22 2.92
C VAL A 52 4.56 15.37 3.66
N MET A 53 5.32 16.20 2.93
CA MET A 53 5.81 17.48 3.42
C MET A 53 4.66 18.42 3.74
N HIS A 54 4.68 19.01 4.95
CA HIS A 54 3.59 19.88 5.39
C HIS A 54 3.48 21.14 4.51
N ASP A 55 2.30 21.34 3.93
CA ASP A 55 1.95 22.55 3.18
C ASP A 55 0.42 22.68 3.19
N ALA A 56 -0.10 23.52 4.08
CA ALA A 56 -1.54 23.72 4.22
C ALA A 56 -2.14 24.53 3.06
N ALA A 57 -1.34 25.35 2.36
CA ALA A 57 -1.80 26.17 1.24
C ALA A 57 -2.00 25.32 -0.03
N ARG A 58 -1.27 24.22 -0.16
CA ARG A 58 -1.36 23.30 -1.31
C ARG A 58 -1.59 21.86 -0.83
N PRO A 59 -2.84 21.44 -0.64
CA PRO A 59 -3.14 20.08 -0.23
C PRO A 59 -2.50 19.04 -1.14
N PHE A 60 -2.07 17.92 -0.54
CA PHE A 60 -1.56 16.75 -1.24
C PHE A 60 -2.72 15.80 -1.47
N VAL A 61 -3.00 15.48 -2.72
CA VAL A 61 -4.15 14.67 -3.14
C VAL A 61 -3.67 13.42 -3.84
N VAL A 62 -4.00 12.26 -3.30
CA VAL A 62 -3.77 10.97 -3.96
C VAL A 62 -5.11 10.47 -4.49
N ALA A 63 -5.24 10.45 -5.82
CA ALA A 63 -6.37 9.82 -6.50
C ALA A 63 -6.06 8.34 -6.77
N ALA A 64 -6.95 7.46 -6.34
CA ALA A 64 -6.86 6.01 -6.52
C ALA A 64 -8.27 5.48 -6.83
N GLY A 65 -8.44 4.82 -7.99
CA GLY A 65 -9.76 4.37 -8.44
C GLY A 65 -10.75 5.53 -8.48
N ASP A 66 -11.85 5.39 -7.75
CA ASP A 66 -12.95 6.37 -7.63
C ASP A 66 -12.87 7.23 -6.35
N ARG A 67 -11.71 7.28 -5.69
CA ARG A 67 -11.49 8.00 -4.42
C ARG A 67 -10.30 8.94 -4.49
N GLU A 68 -10.37 9.95 -3.64
CA GLU A 68 -9.26 10.87 -3.34
C GLU A 68 -8.93 10.85 -1.85
N VAL A 69 -7.65 10.75 -1.54
CA VAL A 69 -7.10 10.91 -0.18
C VAL A 69 -6.43 12.27 -0.12
N VAL A 70 -6.90 13.13 0.76
CA VAL A 70 -6.42 14.51 0.91
C VAL A 70 -5.65 14.66 2.21
N ALA A 71 -4.43 15.15 2.10
CA ALA A 71 -3.48 15.32 3.19
C ALA A 71 -2.82 16.71 3.15
N THR A 72 -2.33 17.18 4.29
CA THR A 72 -1.56 18.45 4.38
C THR A 72 -0.15 18.27 4.97
N GLY A 73 0.10 17.16 5.65
CA GLY A 73 1.38 16.86 6.30
C GLY A 73 1.27 15.59 7.13
N THR A 74 1.16 14.46 6.46
CA THR A 74 0.78 13.17 7.04
C THR A 74 1.66 12.04 6.49
N THR A 75 1.71 10.93 7.21
CA THR A 75 2.30 9.68 6.69
C THR A 75 1.21 8.64 6.55
N PHE A 76 0.96 8.18 5.32
CA PHE A 76 -0.09 7.22 5.01
C PHE A 76 0.24 6.33 3.82
N ASP A 77 -0.41 5.19 3.77
CA ASP A 77 -0.33 4.22 2.69
C ASP A 77 -1.62 4.25 1.86
N VAL A 78 -1.49 4.11 0.55
CA VAL A 78 -2.61 3.84 -0.36
C VAL A 78 -2.25 2.62 -1.20
N CYS A 79 -3.15 1.65 -1.24
CA CYS A 79 -3.06 0.45 -2.07
C CYS A 79 -4.26 0.41 -3.03
N LEU A 80 -3.99 0.16 -4.31
CA LEU A 80 -5.00 -0.03 -5.34
C LEU A 80 -4.70 -1.33 -6.09
N VAL A 81 -5.50 -2.35 -5.84
CA VAL A 81 -5.39 -3.67 -6.46
C VAL A 81 -6.78 -4.14 -6.87
N ASP A 82 -6.97 -4.49 -8.12
CA ASP A 82 -8.22 -4.99 -8.69
C ASP A 82 -9.44 -4.10 -8.38
N GLY A 83 -9.22 -2.77 -8.38
CA GLY A 83 -10.24 -1.77 -8.06
C GLY A 83 -10.53 -1.58 -6.57
N ARG A 84 -10.04 -2.46 -5.71
CA ARG A 84 -10.11 -2.32 -4.25
C ARG A 84 -9.08 -1.32 -3.77
N ILE A 85 -9.50 -0.41 -2.91
CA ILE A 85 -8.66 0.62 -2.32
C ILE A 85 -8.48 0.33 -0.83
N GLU A 86 -7.23 0.28 -0.38
CA GLU A 86 -6.91 0.22 1.04
C GLU A 86 -6.07 1.43 1.42
N ILE A 87 -6.42 2.06 2.54
CA ILE A 87 -5.74 3.23 3.06
C ILE A 87 -5.39 2.94 4.51
N ALA A 88 -4.14 3.20 4.90
CA ALA A 88 -3.70 3.09 6.29
C ALA A 88 -2.97 4.36 6.70
N LEU A 89 -3.33 4.91 7.85
CA LEU A 89 -2.76 6.17 8.33
C LEU A 89 -1.79 5.92 9.49
N LEU A 90 -0.53 6.32 9.29
CA LEU A 90 0.54 6.17 10.27
C LEU A 90 0.65 7.41 11.16
N LYS A 91 0.55 8.61 10.55
CA LYS A 91 0.75 9.89 11.28
C LYS A 91 -0.15 10.98 10.73
N GLY A 92 -0.73 11.77 11.60
CA GLY A 92 -1.58 12.91 11.24
C GLY A 92 -3.04 12.53 11.03
N LYS A 93 -3.69 13.16 10.06
CA LYS A 93 -5.07 12.90 9.64
C LYS A 93 -5.22 13.05 8.13
N VAL A 94 -6.11 12.30 7.52
CA VAL A 94 -6.47 12.41 6.11
C VAL A 94 -7.98 12.41 5.93
N ASP A 95 -8.43 13.11 4.90
CA ASP A 95 -9.81 13.08 4.42
C ASP A 95 -9.90 12.17 3.20
N ILE A 96 -10.85 11.25 3.21
CA ILE A 96 -11.18 10.41 2.07
C ILE A 96 -12.44 10.96 1.43
N ARG A 97 -12.37 11.24 0.13
CA ARG A 97 -13.45 11.85 -0.66
C ARG A 97 -13.81 10.96 -1.84
N GLY A 98 -15.02 11.14 -2.36
CA GLY A 98 -15.37 10.66 -3.70
C GLY A 98 -14.53 11.33 -4.78
N MET A 99 -14.55 10.81 -6.01
CA MET A 99 -13.95 11.53 -7.14
C MET A 99 -14.70 12.86 -7.35
N ARG A 100 -13.91 13.90 -7.62
CA ARG A 100 -14.43 15.23 -7.91
C ARG A 100 -15.14 15.25 -9.27
N ALA A 101 -16.38 15.71 -9.31
CA ALA A 101 -16.95 16.22 -10.55
C ALA A 101 -16.32 17.60 -10.87
N GLU A 102 -16.18 17.97 -12.13
CA GLU A 102 -15.44 19.17 -12.56
C GLU A 102 -15.86 20.48 -11.89
N SER A 103 -17.07 20.57 -11.36
CA SER A 103 -17.69 21.81 -10.88
C SER A 103 -17.89 21.95 -9.37
N ALA A 104 -17.58 20.94 -8.54
CA ALA A 104 -17.76 21.03 -7.08
C ALA A 104 -16.74 20.21 -6.31
N PRO A 105 -16.33 20.63 -5.08
CA PRO A 105 -15.53 19.81 -4.20
C PRO A 105 -16.32 18.55 -3.82
N ALA A 106 -15.71 17.38 -3.97
CA ALA A 106 -16.34 16.13 -3.56
C ALA A 106 -16.55 16.10 -2.04
N PRO A 107 -17.68 15.56 -1.56
CA PRO A 107 -17.95 15.47 -0.13
C PRO A 107 -16.90 14.59 0.56
N VAL A 108 -16.54 14.95 1.78
CA VAL A 108 -15.73 14.08 2.64
C VAL A 108 -16.61 12.91 3.07
N LEU A 109 -16.16 11.70 2.76
CA LEU A 109 -16.86 10.47 3.10
C LEU A 109 -16.41 9.93 4.45
N VAL A 110 -15.11 10.03 4.73
CA VAL A 110 -14.50 9.48 5.95
C VAL A 110 -13.27 10.31 6.35
N HIS A 111 -13.10 10.51 7.65
CA HIS A 111 -11.86 10.99 8.26
C HIS A 111 -11.10 9.79 8.86
N LEU A 112 -9.81 9.69 8.59
CA LEU A 112 -8.92 8.72 9.24
C LEU A 112 -7.99 9.43 10.22
N ALA A 113 -7.81 8.80 11.38
CA ALA A 113 -6.83 9.17 12.38
C ALA A 113 -5.65 8.18 12.37
N ALA A 114 -4.53 8.61 12.94
CA ALA A 114 -3.33 7.76 13.03
C ALA A 114 -3.63 6.40 13.73
N GLY A 115 -3.09 5.32 13.18
CA GLY A 115 -3.34 3.96 13.63
C GLY A 115 -4.63 3.34 13.08
N GLN A 116 -5.35 4.04 12.20
CA GLN A 116 -6.54 3.50 11.54
C GLN A 116 -6.26 3.13 10.08
N SER A 117 -7.02 2.16 9.60
CA SER A 117 -7.08 1.75 8.20
C SER A 117 -8.52 1.62 7.72
N LEU A 118 -8.69 1.68 6.41
CA LEU A 118 -9.96 1.62 5.71
C LEU A 118 -9.79 0.78 4.45
N ALA A 119 -10.76 -0.08 4.15
CA ALA A 119 -10.85 -0.79 2.89
C ALA A 119 -12.15 -0.43 2.18
N LEU A 120 -12.08 -0.17 0.89
CA LEU A 120 -13.18 0.17 0.01
C LEU A 120 -13.19 -0.81 -1.16
N GLU A 121 -14.26 -1.55 -1.28
CA GLU A 121 -14.53 -2.37 -2.46
C GLU A 121 -14.92 -1.48 -3.65
N PRO A 122 -14.73 -1.92 -4.90
CA PRO A 122 -15.14 -1.17 -6.08
C PRO A 122 -16.60 -0.75 -5.99
N GLY A 123 -16.86 0.55 -6.18
CA GLY A 123 -18.22 1.12 -6.13
C GLY A 123 -18.85 1.23 -4.74
N ALA A 124 -18.16 0.86 -3.67
CA ALA A 124 -18.68 0.99 -2.31
C ALA A 124 -18.86 2.47 -1.95
N SER A 125 -20.06 2.86 -1.52
CA SER A 125 -20.36 4.24 -1.09
C SER A 125 -19.95 4.53 0.36
N ARG A 126 -19.72 3.50 1.16
CA ARG A 126 -19.38 3.59 2.59
C ARG A 126 -18.28 2.59 2.95
N ALA A 127 -17.43 3.00 3.88
CA ALA A 127 -16.50 2.13 4.58
C ALA A 127 -16.31 2.64 6.01
N VAL A 128 -16.02 1.72 6.92
CA VAL A 128 -15.83 2.01 8.34
C VAL A 128 -14.35 1.89 8.67
N PRO A 129 -13.73 2.94 9.23
CA PRO A 129 -12.37 2.84 9.74
C PRO A 129 -12.24 1.74 10.79
N ARG A 130 -11.14 1.04 10.76
CA ARG A 130 -10.77 0.04 11.76
C ARG A 130 -9.35 0.29 12.28
N PRO A 131 -8.96 -0.20 13.43
CA PRO A 131 -7.55 -0.22 13.83
C PRO A 131 -6.70 -0.95 12.78
N SER A 132 -5.53 -0.41 12.47
CA SER A 132 -4.57 -1.09 11.59
C SER A 132 -4.05 -2.36 12.28
N LYS A 133 -3.94 -3.45 11.52
CA LYS A 133 -3.40 -4.70 12.06
C LYS A 133 -1.88 -4.62 12.21
N PRO A 134 -1.30 -5.33 13.19
CA PRO A 134 0.14 -5.54 13.23
C PRO A 134 0.64 -6.10 11.89
N GLY A 135 1.73 -5.57 11.38
CA GLY A 135 2.32 -6.01 10.11
C GLY A 135 1.78 -5.32 8.84
N GLU A 136 0.59 -4.70 8.87
CA GLU A 136 0.10 -3.93 7.70
C GLU A 136 1.01 -2.76 7.35
N LEU A 137 1.66 -2.17 8.33
CA LEU A 137 2.46 -0.94 8.18
C LEU A 137 3.95 -1.18 7.98
N GLY A 138 4.42 -2.43 8.12
CA GLY A 138 5.85 -2.79 8.05
C GLY A 138 6.42 -2.90 6.64
N TRP A 139 5.57 -3.00 5.63
CA TRP A 139 5.98 -3.33 4.27
C TRP A 139 7.01 -2.35 3.67
N ALA A 140 6.90 -1.06 3.95
CA ALA A 140 7.83 -0.05 3.43
C ALA A 140 9.26 -0.22 3.97
N ALA A 141 9.43 -0.90 5.11
CA ALA A 141 10.70 -1.34 5.65
C ALA A 141 11.11 -2.76 5.20
N GLY A 142 10.36 -3.34 4.25
CA GLY A 142 10.61 -4.68 3.75
C GLY A 142 10.10 -5.79 4.67
N MET A 143 9.22 -5.49 5.62
CA MET A 143 8.63 -6.47 6.53
C MET A 143 7.13 -6.65 6.24
N ILE A 144 6.70 -7.86 5.93
CA ILE A 144 5.29 -8.20 5.71
C ILE A 144 4.83 -9.14 6.81
N GLY A 145 3.78 -8.75 7.51
CA GLY A 145 3.16 -9.57 8.56
C GLY A 145 2.05 -10.45 8.00
N PHE A 146 1.96 -11.66 8.49
CA PHE A 146 0.88 -12.62 8.21
C PHE A 146 0.23 -13.04 9.53
N ASP A 147 -1.08 -13.19 9.50
CA ASP A 147 -1.89 -13.61 10.63
C ASP A 147 -2.84 -14.72 10.17
N GLY A 148 -2.45 -15.97 10.38
CA GLY A 148 -3.20 -17.14 9.92
C GLY A 148 -3.37 -17.21 8.41
N ALA A 149 -2.46 -16.61 7.61
CA ALA A 149 -2.54 -16.62 6.17
C ALA A 149 -2.24 -18.01 5.59
N PRO A 150 -2.92 -18.46 4.53
CA PRO A 150 -2.55 -19.69 3.83
C PRO A 150 -1.14 -19.59 3.26
N LEU A 151 -0.36 -20.66 3.35
CA LEU A 151 1.03 -20.72 2.85
C LEU A 151 1.14 -20.32 1.37
N ARG A 152 0.15 -20.67 0.54
CA ARG A 152 0.11 -20.23 -0.86
C ARG A 152 0.11 -18.71 -1.01
N GLU A 153 -0.52 -17.96 -0.10
CA GLU A 153 -0.55 -16.49 -0.12
C GLU A 153 0.78 -15.90 0.36
N VAL A 154 1.41 -16.53 1.35
CA VAL A 154 2.76 -16.15 1.82
C VAL A 154 3.77 -16.30 0.69
N ILE A 155 3.76 -17.44 -0.01
CA ILE A 155 4.64 -17.72 -1.15
C ILE A 155 4.35 -16.77 -2.32
N ALA A 156 3.08 -16.56 -2.67
CA ALA A 156 2.71 -15.61 -3.72
C ALA A 156 3.20 -14.19 -3.40
N THR A 157 3.12 -13.80 -2.12
CA THR A 157 3.64 -12.52 -1.66
C THR A 157 5.16 -12.46 -1.78
N ALA A 158 5.90 -13.47 -1.30
CA ALA A 158 7.36 -13.53 -1.41
C ALA A 158 7.84 -13.47 -2.87
N ASN A 159 7.15 -14.18 -3.76
CA ASN A 159 7.47 -14.24 -5.18
C ASN A 159 7.30 -12.90 -5.92
N ARG A 160 6.49 -11.98 -5.38
CA ARG A 160 6.40 -10.61 -5.94
C ARG A 160 7.68 -9.81 -5.74
N TYR A 161 8.47 -10.15 -4.73
CA TYR A 161 9.69 -9.42 -4.35
C TYR A 161 10.98 -10.13 -4.76
N SER A 162 10.90 -11.23 -5.49
CA SER A 162 12.08 -12.01 -5.90
C SER A 162 12.02 -12.39 -7.36
N ALA A 163 13.20 -12.41 -8.00
CA ALA A 163 13.36 -12.99 -9.34
C ALA A 163 13.36 -14.52 -9.29
N ARG A 164 13.78 -15.11 -8.16
CA ARG A 164 13.67 -16.56 -7.90
C ARG A 164 12.36 -16.84 -7.19
N HIS A 165 11.61 -17.80 -7.70
CA HIS A 165 10.29 -18.13 -7.18
C HIS A 165 10.35 -19.39 -6.34
N ILE A 166 9.67 -19.36 -5.19
CA ILE A 166 9.35 -20.52 -4.39
C ILE A 166 8.14 -21.20 -5.00
N ALA A 167 8.18 -22.50 -5.16
CA ALA A 167 7.07 -23.33 -5.56
C ALA A 167 6.83 -24.44 -4.54
N LEU A 168 5.57 -24.77 -4.29
CA LEU A 168 5.20 -25.94 -3.46
C LEU A 168 5.29 -27.21 -4.30
N ALA A 169 6.07 -28.19 -3.83
CA ALA A 169 6.13 -29.51 -4.44
C ALA A 169 4.77 -30.25 -4.33
N ASP A 170 4.11 -30.08 -3.18
CA ASP A 170 2.74 -30.57 -2.94
C ASP A 170 1.77 -29.38 -2.77
N PRO A 171 0.80 -29.20 -3.68
CA PRO A 171 -0.22 -28.14 -3.58
C PRO A 171 -1.05 -28.18 -2.29
N ALA A 172 -1.19 -29.35 -1.64
CA ALA A 172 -1.94 -29.49 -0.40
C ALA A 172 -1.32 -28.68 0.75
N LEU A 173 0.00 -28.49 0.74
CA LEU A 173 0.72 -27.66 1.71
C LEU A 173 0.28 -26.20 1.66
N GLY A 174 -0.27 -25.75 0.54
CA GLY A 174 -0.74 -24.37 0.36
C GLY A 174 -1.86 -23.93 1.32
N ALA A 175 -2.55 -24.87 1.97
CA ALA A 175 -3.58 -24.58 2.96
C ALA A 175 -3.03 -24.38 4.38
N LEU A 176 -1.79 -24.74 4.65
CA LEU A 176 -1.14 -24.55 5.96
C LEU A 176 -1.21 -23.09 6.38
N LYS A 177 -1.45 -22.84 7.68
CA LYS A 177 -1.60 -21.50 8.20
C LYS A 177 -0.28 -20.98 8.73
N VAL A 178 0.08 -19.77 8.30
CA VAL A 178 1.32 -19.07 8.67
C VAL A 178 0.96 -17.83 9.45
N THR A 179 1.56 -17.68 10.63
CA THR A 179 1.55 -16.44 11.41
C THR A 179 2.98 -16.03 11.67
N GLY A 180 3.34 -14.79 11.35
CA GLY A 180 4.71 -14.29 11.52
C GLY A 180 5.04 -13.14 10.57
N GLY A 181 6.32 -12.77 10.54
CA GLY A 181 6.87 -11.72 9.66
C GLY A 181 7.79 -12.29 8.59
N LEU A 182 7.64 -11.79 7.37
CA LEU A 182 8.52 -12.07 6.25
C LEU A 182 9.35 -10.83 5.93
N LYS A 183 10.67 -10.98 5.88
CA LYS A 183 11.56 -9.99 5.25
C LYS A 183 11.58 -10.26 3.75
N VAL A 184 11.15 -9.28 2.96
CA VAL A 184 11.10 -9.42 1.49
C VAL A 184 12.49 -9.43 0.87
N GLY A 185 12.62 -10.10 -0.28
CA GLY A 185 13.87 -10.12 -1.05
C GLY A 185 14.82 -11.27 -0.75
N ASP A 186 14.50 -12.13 0.22
CA ASP A 186 15.29 -13.32 0.55
C ASP A 186 14.42 -14.60 0.51
N PRO A 187 14.22 -15.18 -0.70
CA PRO A 187 13.38 -16.36 -0.86
C PRO A 187 13.99 -17.62 -0.23
N ASP A 188 15.34 -17.71 -0.12
CA ASP A 188 16.00 -18.88 0.44
C ASP A 188 15.79 -18.92 1.96
N ALA A 189 16.01 -17.79 2.65
CA ALA A 189 15.74 -17.70 4.08
C ALA A 189 14.28 -17.99 4.42
N LEU A 190 13.32 -17.58 3.55
CA LEU A 190 11.93 -17.95 3.73
C LEU A 190 11.70 -19.44 3.54
N ALA A 191 12.26 -20.04 2.49
CA ALA A 191 12.11 -21.48 2.23
C ALA A 191 12.66 -22.31 3.40
N ASP A 192 13.85 -21.95 3.91
CA ASP A 192 14.46 -22.60 5.07
C ASP A 192 13.59 -22.45 6.33
N ALA A 193 13.06 -21.25 6.58
CA ALA A 193 12.19 -21.00 7.73
C ALA A 193 10.87 -21.81 7.64
N LEU A 194 10.27 -21.92 6.45
CA LEU A 194 9.07 -22.72 6.23
C LEU A 194 9.35 -24.21 6.37
N ALA A 195 10.48 -24.69 5.81
CA ALA A 195 10.89 -26.08 5.95
C ALA A 195 11.09 -26.44 7.43
N GLY A 196 11.77 -25.61 8.20
CA GLY A 196 11.96 -25.81 9.63
C GLY A 196 10.66 -25.77 10.45
N ALA A 197 9.73 -24.85 10.09
CA ALA A 197 8.47 -24.70 10.82
C ALA A 197 7.47 -25.82 10.56
N PHE A 198 7.45 -26.40 9.37
CA PHE A 198 6.50 -27.41 8.95
C PHE A 198 7.10 -28.81 8.77
N GLY A 199 8.42 -28.96 8.97
CA GLY A 199 9.11 -30.26 8.80
C GLY A 199 9.15 -30.74 7.34
N LEU A 200 9.31 -29.80 6.40
CA LEU A 200 9.31 -30.03 4.95
C LEU A 200 10.70 -30.29 4.40
#